data_7b9cb5e443c8be78c4289a00a25f9a29
#
_entry.id   7b9cb5e443c8be78c4289a00a25f9a29
#
_cell.length_a   1.000
_cell.length_b   1.000
_cell.length_c   1.000
_cell.angle_alpha   90.00
_cell.angle_beta   90.00
_cell.angle_gamma   90.00
#
_symmetry.space_group_name_H-M   'P 1'
#
loop_
_entity.id
_entity.type
_entity.pdbx_description
1 polymer ?
#
loop_
_entity_poly.entity_id
_entity_poly.type
_entity_poly.pdbx_seq_one_letter_code
_entity_poly.pdbx_strand_id
1 'polypeptide(L)'
;MKSDAKSTIEAGKAILGIEFGSTRIKAVLIDQENKPIAQGSHSWENQLVDGLWTYSVEAIWHGLQDCYADLRSNVKKLYDTEIETLAAIGVSAMMHGYMAFNKEEEILVPFRTWRNTNTGPAAAALSELFVYNIPLRWSISHLYQAILDNEEHVSDIDYLTTLAGFIHWQITGQKVLGIGDASGMLPIDPATKNYSAGMIAKFDKLVAPKGYPWNCLLYTSPSPRDYAASR
;
A
#
# COMPACT_ATOMS: atom_id res chain seq x y z
N MET A 1 8.63 -34.54 -2.81
CA MET A 1 7.65 -33.38 -2.78
C MET A 1 7.14 -33.04 -1.38
N LYS A 2 6.35 -33.86 -0.66
CA LYS A 2 5.89 -33.48 0.69
C LYS A 2 7.03 -33.36 1.73
N SER A 3 8.04 -34.22 1.63
CA SER A 3 9.21 -34.17 2.52
C SER A 3 10.06 -32.94 2.31
N ASP A 4 10.18 -32.46 1.06
CA ASP A 4 10.96 -31.27 0.71
C ASP A 4 10.26 -29.98 1.21
N ALA A 5 8.93 -29.89 1.07
CA ALA A 5 8.16 -28.75 1.56
C ALA A 5 8.23 -28.66 3.09
N LYS A 6 8.08 -29.79 3.81
CA LYS A 6 8.23 -29.84 5.27
C LYS A 6 9.61 -29.36 5.69
N SER A 7 10.67 -29.90 5.10
CA SER A 7 12.06 -29.50 5.39
C SER A 7 12.32 -28.02 5.10
N THR A 8 11.72 -27.46 4.04
CA THR A 8 11.83 -26.03 3.71
C THR A 8 11.20 -25.17 4.80
N ILE A 9 10.03 -25.56 5.32
CA ILE A 9 9.34 -24.85 6.41
C ILE A 9 10.16 -24.92 7.70
N GLU A 10 10.55 -26.14 8.12
CA GLU A 10 11.30 -26.38 9.36
C GLU A 10 12.68 -25.71 9.35
N ALA A 11 13.30 -25.55 8.18
CA ALA A 11 14.55 -24.83 8.02
C ALA A 11 14.40 -23.31 7.94
N GLY A 12 13.19 -22.77 8.03
CA GLY A 12 12.92 -21.32 7.91
C GLY A 12 13.24 -20.74 6.53
N LYS A 13 13.24 -21.57 5.48
CA LYS A 13 13.60 -21.17 4.10
C LYS A 13 12.39 -20.84 3.23
N ALA A 14 11.19 -20.99 3.77
CA ALA A 14 9.96 -20.65 3.07
C ALA A 14 9.79 -19.12 2.96
N ILE A 15 9.18 -18.67 1.86
CA ILE A 15 8.91 -17.26 1.60
C ILE A 15 7.39 -17.07 1.60
N LEU A 16 6.93 -16.03 2.27
CA LEU A 16 5.51 -15.69 2.38
C LEU A 16 5.18 -14.48 1.49
N GLY A 17 4.26 -14.67 0.55
CA GLY A 17 3.60 -13.59 -0.18
C GLY A 17 2.22 -13.32 0.41
N ILE A 18 1.90 -12.04 0.66
CA ILE A 18 0.58 -11.60 1.12
C ILE A 18 0.02 -10.58 0.15
N GLU A 19 -1.22 -10.79 -0.30
CA GLU A 19 -1.96 -9.89 -1.18
C GLU A 19 -3.23 -9.39 -0.49
N PHE A 20 -3.35 -8.09 -0.32
CA PHE A 20 -4.59 -7.43 0.10
C PHE A 20 -5.41 -7.05 -1.13
N GLY A 21 -6.15 -7.99 -1.68
CA GLY A 21 -7.07 -7.76 -2.80
C GLY A 21 -8.37 -7.10 -2.34
N SER A 22 -9.17 -6.60 -3.29
CA SER A 22 -10.40 -5.86 -2.99
C SER A 22 -11.55 -6.69 -2.39
N THR A 23 -11.50 -8.01 -2.52
CA THR A 23 -12.54 -8.92 -1.99
C THR A 23 -11.97 -10.03 -1.13
N ARG A 24 -10.64 -10.16 -1.11
CA ARG A 24 -9.97 -11.24 -0.39
C ARG A 24 -8.52 -10.85 -0.07
N ILE A 25 -8.11 -11.14 1.17
CA ILE A 25 -6.70 -11.21 1.53
C ILE A 25 -6.24 -12.63 1.27
N LYS A 26 -5.07 -12.80 0.65
CA LYS A 26 -4.48 -14.10 0.34
C LYS A 26 -3.06 -14.16 0.86
N ALA A 27 -2.68 -15.31 1.39
CA ALA A 27 -1.32 -15.63 1.79
C ALA A 27 -0.88 -16.89 1.04
N VAL A 28 0.30 -16.84 0.43
CA VAL A 28 0.89 -17.99 -0.27
C VAL A 28 2.30 -18.21 0.26
N LEU A 29 2.54 -19.42 0.77
CA LEU A 29 3.86 -19.88 1.17
C LEU A 29 4.49 -20.60 -0.01
N ILE A 30 5.71 -20.21 -0.38
CA ILE A 30 6.47 -20.81 -1.49
C ILE A 30 7.82 -21.33 -1.02
N ASP A 31 8.39 -22.27 -1.79
CA ASP A 31 9.76 -22.73 -1.62
C ASP A 31 10.77 -21.83 -2.37
N GLN A 32 12.04 -22.21 -2.35
CA GLN A 32 13.13 -21.48 -2.99
C GLN A 32 13.08 -21.56 -4.54
N GLU A 33 12.35 -22.51 -5.09
CA GLU A 33 12.07 -22.67 -6.52
C GLU A 33 10.77 -21.97 -6.94
N ASN A 34 10.17 -21.13 -6.06
CA ASN A 34 8.89 -20.44 -6.27
C ASN A 34 7.68 -21.37 -6.42
N LYS A 35 7.75 -22.60 -5.91
CA LYS A 35 6.61 -23.51 -5.94
C LYS A 35 5.72 -23.29 -4.73
N PRO A 36 4.38 -23.18 -4.91
CA PRO A 36 3.47 -23.05 -3.78
C PRO A 36 3.52 -24.29 -2.86
N ILE A 37 3.70 -24.03 -1.57
CA ILE A 37 3.69 -25.01 -0.48
C ILE A 37 2.29 -25.09 0.14
N ALA A 38 1.77 -23.93 0.55
CA ALA A 38 0.47 -23.80 1.20
C ALA A 38 -0.11 -22.40 0.95
N GLN A 39 -1.39 -22.24 1.19
CA GLN A 39 -2.08 -20.97 1.07
C GLN A 39 -3.08 -20.78 2.20
N GLY A 40 -3.39 -19.53 2.50
CA GLY A 40 -4.48 -19.11 3.37
C GLY A 40 -5.24 -17.95 2.75
N SER A 41 -6.43 -17.69 3.24
CA SER A 41 -7.24 -16.58 2.75
C SER A 41 -8.24 -16.08 3.79
N HIS A 42 -8.61 -14.80 3.64
CA HIS A 42 -9.71 -14.16 4.35
C HIS A 42 -10.58 -13.38 3.36
N SER A 43 -11.88 -13.57 3.40
CA SER A 43 -12.83 -12.81 2.55
C SER A 43 -13.26 -11.56 3.31
N TRP A 44 -13.19 -10.40 2.65
CA TRP A 44 -13.62 -9.13 3.19
C TRP A 44 -14.32 -8.28 2.13
N GLU A 45 -14.95 -7.20 2.54
CA GLU A 45 -15.65 -6.30 1.63
C GLU A 45 -15.34 -4.83 1.94
N ASN A 46 -15.31 -4.04 0.88
CA ASN A 46 -15.23 -2.60 0.94
C ASN A 46 -16.55 -2.04 1.52
N GLN A 47 -16.47 -1.18 2.51
CA GLN A 47 -17.61 -0.57 3.18
C GLN A 47 -17.84 0.84 2.67
N LEU A 48 -19.10 1.23 2.52
CA LEU A 48 -19.48 2.61 2.25
C LEU A 48 -19.86 3.29 3.56
N VAL A 49 -18.98 4.16 4.04
CA VAL A 49 -19.16 4.91 5.29
C VAL A 49 -19.14 6.41 4.94
N ASP A 50 -20.20 7.13 5.30
CA ASP A 50 -20.36 8.56 5.03
C ASP A 50 -20.08 8.96 3.56
N GLY A 51 -20.51 8.11 2.63
CA GLY A 51 -20.31 8.32 1.20
C GLY A 51 -18.92 7.97 0.67
N LEU A 52 -18.03 7.44 1.50
CA LEU A 52 -16.67 7.02 1.11
C LEU A 52 -16.49 5.51 1.20
N TRP A 53 -15.93 4.92 0.15
CA TRP A 53 -15.53 3.52 0.13
C TRP A 53 -14.24 3.33 0.91
N THR A 54 -14.29 2.51 1.96
CA THR A 54 -13.20 2.31 2.91
C THR A 54 -13.06 0.87 3.37
N TYR A 55 -11.93 0.57 4.02
CA TYR A 55 -11.71 -0.54 4.97
C TYR A 55 -11.18 0.07 6.26
N SER A 56 -11.73 -0.33 7.40
CA SER A 56 -11.19 0.15 8.68
C SER A 56 -9.81 -0.49 8.95
N VAL A 57 -9.00 0.18 9.77
CA VAL A 57 -7.68 -0.33 10.18
C VAL A 57 -7.83 -1.66 10.93
N GLU A 58 -8.89 -1.79 11.76
CA GLU A 58 -9.23 -3.02 12.47
C GLU A 58 -9.54 -4.16 11.50
N ALA A 59 -10.31 -3.89 10.44
CA ALA A 59 -10.65 -4.89 9.41
C ALA A 59 -9.39 -5.34 8.65
N ILE A 60 -8.46 -4.43 8.37
CA ILE A 60 -7.17 -4.74 7.74
C ILE A 60 -6.37 -5.73 8.60
N TRP A 61 -6.22 -5.43 9.89
CA TRP A 61 -5.44 -6.27 10.81
C TRP A 61 -6.14 -7.60 11.11
N HIS A 62 -7.44 -7.58 11.37
CA HIS A 62 -8.21 -8.80 11.58
C HIS A 62 -8.12 -9.72 10.35
N GLY A 63 -8.29 -9.17 9.15
CA GLY A 63 -8.21 -9.95 7.92
C GLY A 63 -6.82 -10.54 7.67
N LEU A 64 -5.75 -9.81 8.00
CA LEU A 64 -4.38 -10.32 7.92
C LEU A 64 -4.17 -11.49 8.90
N GLN A 65 -4.58 -11.32 10.15
CA GLN A 65 -4.43 -12.33 11.19
C GLN A 65 -5.19 -13.61 10.85
N ASP A 66 -6.44 -13.47 10.38
CA ASP A 66 -7.28 -14.61 10.00
C ASP A 66 -6.73 -15.34 8.76
N CYS A 67 -6.28 -14.59 7.75
CA CYS A 67 -5.63 -15.14 6.56
C CYS A 67 -4.35 -15.92 6.93
N TYR A 68 -3.53 -15.40 7.84
CA TYR A 68 -2.33 -16.09 8.31
C TYR A 68 -2.65 -17.31 9.17
N ALA A 69 -3.68 -17.24 10.00
CA ALA A 69 -4.15 -18.38 10.79
C ALA A 69 -4.66 -19.53 9.90
N ASP A 70 -5.39 -19.20 8.82
CA ASP A 70 -5.81 -20.18 7.81
C ASP A 70 -4.60 -20.83 7.13
N LEU A 71 -3.60 -20.04 6.71
CA LEU A 71 -2.35 -20.57 6.16
C LEU A 71 -1.66 -21.53 7.14
N ARG A 72 -1.50 -21.15 8.42
CA ARG A 72 -0.87 -22.01 9.44
C ARG A 72 -1.64 -23.32 9.63
N SER A 73 -2.97 -23.25 9.67
CA SER A 73 -3.82 -24.44 9.75
C SER A 73 -3.61 -25.39 8.57
N ASN A 74 -3.50 -24.85 7.36
CA ASN A 74 -3.27 -25.64 6.15
C ASN A 74 -1.85 -26.25 6.13
N VAL A 75 -0.83 -25.53 6.59
CA VAL A 75 0.53 -26.08 6.78
C VAL A 75 0.51 -27.25 7.77
N LYS A 76 -0.15 -27.08 8.92
CA LYS A 76 -0.28 -28.15 9.93
C LYS A 76 -0.97 -29.39 9.37
N LYS A 77 -2.07 -29.23 8.65
CA LYS A 77 -2.81 -30.32 8.01
C LYS A 77 -2.02 -31.07 6.94
N LEU A 78 -1.27 -30.34 6.11
CA LEU A 78 -0.57 -30.91 4.96
C LEU A 78 0.74 -31.58 5.34
N TYR A 79 1.48 -31.01 6.30
CA TYR A 79 2.87 -31.36 6.58
C TYR A 79 3.13 -31.77 8.03
N ASP A 80 2.16 -31.66 8.92
CA ASP A 80 2.31 -31.88 10.38
C ASP A 80 3.54 -31.12 10.94
N THR A 81 3.63 -29.83 10.62
CA THR A 81 4.66 -28.92 11.11
C THR A 81 4.07 -27.51 11.28
N GLU A 82 4.85 -26.57 11.81
CA GLU A 82 4.43 -25.18 12.02
C GLU A 82 5.44 -24.22 11.39
N ILE A 83 4.96 -23.00 11.06
CA ILE A 83 5.80 -21.91 10.56
C ILE A 83 6.35 -21.16 11.78
N GLU A 84 7.63 -21.35 12.10
CA GLU A 84 8.31 -20.62 13.17
C GLU A 84 9.08 -19.40 12.62
N THR A 85 9.73 -19.57 11.48
CA THR A 85 10.52 -18.52 10.80
C THR A 85 10.27 -18.57 9.31
N LEU A 86 10.52 -17.41 8.66
CA LEU A 86 10.42 -17.24 7.22
C LEU A 86 11.72 -16.62 6.67
N ALA A 87 12.12 -17.00 5.48
CA ALA A 87 13.27 -16.42 4.80
C ALA A 87 12.99 -14.96 4.36
N ALA A 88 11.76 -14.70 3.93
CA ALA A 88 11.31 -13.37 3.54
C ALA A 88 9.77 -13.27 3.58
N ILE A 89 9.28 -12.03 3.64
CA ILE A 89 7.86 -11.69 3.47
C ILE A 89 7.77 -10.64 2.37
N GLY A 90 6.88 -10.87 1.40
CA GLY A 90 6.49 -9.88 0.40
C GLY A 90 5.04 -9.45 0.61
N VAL A 91 4.78 -8.15 0.53
CA VAL A 91 3.43 -7.59 0.64
C VAL A 91 3.03 -6.92 -0.66
N SER A 92 1.84 -7.23 -1.13
CA SER A 92 1.15 -6.55 -2.21
C SER A 92 -0.23 -6.14 -1.72
N ALA A 93 -0.76 -5.05 -2.23
CA ALA A 93 -2.12 -4.60 -1.92
C ALA A 93 -2.78 -3.99 -3.15
N MET A 94 -4.09 -3.77 -3.06
CA MET A 94 -4.79 -2.99 -4.07
C MET A 94 -4.11 -1.62 -4.22
N MET A 95 -3.71 -1.32 -5.45
CA MET A 95 -3.04 -0.06 -5.77
C MET A 95 -3.95 1.14 -5.52
N HIS A 96 -3.31 2.29 -5.39
CA HIS A 96 -3.97 3.58 -5.24
C HIS A 96 -4.62 3.78 -3.87
N GLY A 97 -5.36 4.86 -3.74
CA GLY A 97 -6.02 5.22 -2.50
C GLY A 97 -5.24 6.26 -1.68
N TYR A 98 -5.76 6.57 -0.52
CA TYR A 98 -5.30 7.68 0.28
C TYR A 98 -5.34 7.31 1.76
N MET A 99 -4.18 7.17 2.36
CA MET A 99 -3.99 7.02 3.79
C MET A 99 -3.08 8.15 4.27
N ALA A 100 -3.64 9.05 5.08
CA ALA A 100 -2.98 10.24 5.59
C ALA A 100 -2.75 10.12 7.09
N PHE A 101 -1.55 10.44 7.54
CA PHE A 101 -1.11 10.33 8.93
C PHE A 101 -0.51 11.64 9.41
N ASN A 102 -0.70 11.95 10.71
CA ASN A 102 -0.05 13.05 11.39
C ASN A 102 1.37 12.67 11.86
N LYS A 103 2.03 13.61 12.56
CA LYS A 103 3.39 13.40 13.15
C LYS A 103 3.41 12.34 14.26
N GLU A 104 2.29 12.14 14.93
CA GLU A 104 2.07 11.13 15.96
C GLU A 104 1.75 9.75 15.36
N GLU A 105 1.78 9.64 14.00
CA GLU A 105 1.50 8.40 13.25
C GLU A 105 0.04 7.93 13.35
N GLU A 106 -0.87 8.82 13.71
CA GLU A 106 -2.30 8.56 13.76
C GLU A 106 -2.93 8.80 12.38
N ILE A 107 -3.87 7.93 11.99
CA ILE A 107 -4.62 8.10 10.75
C ILE A 107 -5.60 9.27 10.89
N LEU A 108 -5.51 10.23 10.00
CA LEU A 108 -6.27 11.48 10.07
C LEU A 108 -7.71 11.36 9.56
N VAL A 109 -7.92 10.50 8.56
CA VAL A 109 -9.22 10.26 7.94
C VAL A 109 -9.34 8.78 7.56
N PRO A 110 -10.56 8.24 7.39
CA PRO A 110 -10.74 6.88 6.91
C PRO A 110 -9.98 6.62 5.60
N PHE A 111 -9.41 5.43 5.46
CA PHE A 111 -8.74 5.03 4.22
C PHE A 111 -9.67 5.19 3.01
N ARG A 112 -9.32 6.03 2.04
CA ARG A 112 -10.07 6.23 0.79
C ARG A 112 -9.55 5.27 -0.25
N THR A 113 -10.36 4.29 -0.62
CA THR A 113 -9.97 3.25 -1.57
C THR A 113 -10.06 3.73 -3.03
N TRP A 114 -9.53 2.94 -3.94
CA TRP A 114 -9.59 3.17 -5.40
C TRP A 114 -11.02 3.30 -5.97
N ARG A 115 -12.05 2.88 -5.21
CA ARG A 115 -13.45 2.97 -5.63
C ARG A 115 -14.04 4.37 -5.51
N ASN A 116 -13.38 5.26 -4.76
CA ASN A 116 -13.83 6.64 -4.63
C ASN A 116 -13.57 7.41 -5.92
N THR A 117 -14.60 8.04 -6.44
CA THR A 117 -14.58 8.79 -7.71
C THR A 117 -14.90 10.28 -7.52
N ASN A 118 -14.96 10.75 -6.29
CA ASN A 118 -15.26 12.14 -5.93
C ASN A 118 -14.13 13.13 -6.20
N THR A 119 -13.02 12.68 -6.77
CA THR A 119 -11.79 13.46 -7.05
C THR A 119 -11.73 14.03 -8.47
N GLY A 120 -12.86 14.11 -9.17
CA GLY A 120 -12.94 14.58 -10.55
C GLY A 120 -12.34 15.96 -10.79
N PRO A 121 -12.73 17.00 -10.04
CA PRO A 121 -12.16 18.34 -10.16
C PRO A 121 -10.64 18.38 -9.99
N ALA A 122 -10.12 17.68 -8.96
CA ALA A 122 -8.69 17.60 -8.70
C ALA A 122 -7.93 16.88 -9.82
N ALA A 123 -8.42 15.74 -10.27
CA ALA A 123 -7.80 14.96 -11.34
C ALA A 123 -7.73 15.74 -12.67
N ALA A 124 -8.80 16.48 -13.01
CA ALA A 124 -8.83 17.34 -14.19
C ALA A 124 -7.78 18.46 -14.11
N ALA A 125 -7.76 19.21 -13.01
CA ALA A 125 -6.81 20.32 -12.81
C ALA A 125 -5.35 19.82 -12.80
N LEU A 126 -5.06 18.69 -12.14
CA LEU A 126 -3.72 18.12 -12.12
C LEU A 126 -3.30 17.58 -13.50
N SER A 127 -4.22 16.98 -14.26
CA SER A 127 -3.93 16.51 -15.60
C SER A 127 -3.56 17.67 -16.54
N GLU A 128 -4.25 18.80 -16.45
CA GLU A 128 -3.94 20.01 -17.19
C GLU A 128 -2.58 20.58 -16.75
N LEU A 129 -2.35 20.73 -15.43
CA LEU A 129 -1.12 21.28 -14.87
C LEU A 129 0.13 20.48 -15.28
N PHE A 130 0.02 19.17 -15.25
CA PHE A 130 1.15 18.27 -15.53
C PHE A 130 1.30 17.95 -17.02
N VAL A 131 0.28 18.23 -17.84
CA VAL A 131 0.17 17.74 -19.23
C VAL A 131 0.34 16.22 -19.25
N TYR A 132 -0.30 15.55 -18.29
CA TYR A 132 -0.21 14.13 -18.05
C TYR A 132 -1.52 13.62 -17.44
N ASN A 133 -2.05 12.49 -17.91
CA ASN A 133 -3.30 11.94 -17.38
C ASN A 133 -3.16 11.50 -15.93
N ILE A 134 -3.84 12.19 -15.02
CA ILE A 134 -3.91 11.86 -13.60
C ILE A 134 -5.25 11.19 -13.30
N PRO A 135 -5.26 9.89 -12.98
CA PRO A 135 -6.49 9.17 -12.69
C PRO A 135 -7.15 9.63 -11.38
N LEU A 136 -8.48 9.52 -11.31
CA LEU A 136 -9.29 9.85 -10.12
C LEU A 136 -8.81 9.17 -8.84
N ARG A 137 -8.37 7.93 -8.95
CA ARG A 137 -8.01 7.04 -7.83
C ARG A 137 -6.59 7.23 -7.28
N TRP A 138 -5.76 8.06 -7.90
CA TRP A 138 -4.42 8.31 -7.42
C TRP A 138 -4.39 9.11 -6.12
N SER A 139 -3.39 8.85 -5.27
CA SER A 139 -3.28 9.53 -3.96
C SER A 139 -3.20 11.04 -4.10
N ILE A 140 -2.49 11.56 -5.14
CA ILE A 140 -2.41 13.00 -5.41
C ILE A 140 -3.77 13.61 -5.77
N SER A 141 -4.65 12.85 -6.45
CA SER A 141 -6.01 13.33 -6.75
C SER A 141 -6.86 13.46 -5.49
N HIS A 142 -6.73 12.50 -4.57
CA HIS A 142 -7.40 12.57 -3.27
C HIS A 142 -6.86 13.73 -2.42
N LEU A 143 -5.54 13.89 -2.36
CA LEU A 143 -4.93 15.00 -1.63
C LEU A 143 -5.40 16.35 -2.19
N TYR A 144 -5.32 16.54 -3.51
CA TYR A 144 -5.70 17.81 -4.09
C TYR A 144 -7.21 18.07 -3.99
N GLN A 145 -8.04 17.03 -4.05
CA GLN A 145 -9.48 17.18 -3.79
C GLN A 145 -9.73 17.62 -2.34
N ALA A 146 -9.07 17.01 -1.36
CA ALA A 146 -9.18 17.43 0.04
C ALA A 146 -8.76 18.90 0.24
N ILE A 147 -7.73 19.36 -0.50
CA ILE A 147 -7.31 20.77 -0.52
C ILE A 147 -8.39 21.68 -1.13
N LEU A 148 -9.02 21.26 -2.24
CA LEU A 148 -10.09 22.02 -2.89
C LEU A 148 -11.33 22.14 -1.98
N ASP A 149 -11.65 21.07 -1.28
CA ASP A 149 -12.80 20.99 -0.37
C ASP A 149 -12.51 21.64 1.00
N ASN A 150 -11.27 22.12 1.22
CA ASN A 150 -10.78 22.70 2.48
C ASN A 150 -10.98 21.75 3.68
N GLU A 151 -10.71 20.45 3.51
CA GLU A 151 -10.80 19.48 4.58
C GLU A 151 -9.77 19.77 5.68
N GLU A 152 -10.21 19.78 6.93
CA GLU A 152 -9.41 20.22 8.10
C GLU A 152 -8.14 19.40 8.29
N HIS A 153 -8.19 18.10 8.05
CA HIS A 153 -7.06 17.20 8.26
C HIS A 153 -5.84 17.51 7.39
N VAL A 154 -6.01 18.27 6.31
CA VAL A 154 -4.93 18.53 5.32
C VAL A 154 -3.76 19.28 5.97
N SER A 155 -4.03 20.18 6.94
CA SER A 155 -2.98 20.93 7.65
C SER A 155 -2.10 20.04 8.54
N ASP A 156 -2.60 18.90 8.99
CA ASP A 156 -1.96 18.02 9.94
C ASP A 156 -1.22 16.84 9.26
N ILE A 157 -1.30 16.76 7.95
CA ILE A 157 -0.64 15.67 7.20
C ILE A 157 0.88 15.79 7.33
N ASP A 158 1.51 14.73 7.83
CA ASP A 158 2.96 14.54 7.85
C ASP A 158 3.41 13.43 6.89
N TYR A 159 2.55 12.42 6.68
CA TYR A 159 2.88 11.26 5.87
C TYR A 159 1.67 10.77 5.06
N LEU A 160 1.90 10.48 3.79
CA LEU A 160 0.94 9.84 2.89
C LEU A 160 1.47 8.50 2.40
N THR A 161 0.59 7.50 2.34
CA THR A 161 0.96 6.19 1.82
C THR A 161 -0.24 5.47 1.21
N THR A 162 0.03 4.31 0.62
CA THR A 162 -0.96 3.34 0.15
C THR A 162 -1.14 2.23 1.17
N LEU A 163 -2.09 1.33 0.94
CA LEU A 163 -2.30 0.17 1.81
C LEU A 163 -1.05 -0.72 1.90
N ALA A 164 -0.35 -0.98 0.78
CA ALA A 164 0.88 -1.78 0.80
C ALA A 164 1.98 -1.10 1.60
N GLY A 165 2.15 0.20 1.44
CA GLY A 165 3.12 0.99 2.21
C GLY A 165 2.79 1.03 3.69
N PHE A 166 1.50 1.15 4.05
CA PHE A 166 1.05 1.09 5.44
C PHE A 166 1.39 -0.26 6.10
N ILE A 167 1.03 -1.37 5.45
CA ILE A 167 1.33 -2.70 5.98
C ILE A 167 2.84 -2.93 6.10
N HIS A 168 3.62 -2.55 5.07
CA HIS A 168 5.07 -2.66 5.11
C HIS A 168 5.66 -1.87 6.29
N TRP A 169 5.27 -0.60 6.43
CA TRP A 169 5.70 0.24 7.55
C TRP A 169 5.39 -0.38 8.90
N GLN A 170 4.16 -0.83 9.11
CA GLN A 170 3.74 -1.42 10.39
C GLN A 170 4.48 -2.72 10.73
N ILE A 171 4.85 -3.53 9.74
CA ILE A 171 5.60 -4.78 9.96
C ILE A 171 7.10 -4.51 10.19
N THR A 172 7.67 -3.50 9.52
CA THR A 172 9.13 -3.28 9.49
C THR A 172 9.60 -2.04 10.25
N GLY A 173 8.69 -1.15 10.62
CA GLY A 173 9.01 0.19 11.14
C GLY A 173 9.55 1.15 10.09
N GLN A 174 9.61 0.77 8.80
CA GLN A 174 10.20 1.58 7.74
C GLN A 174 9.13 2.13 6.77
N LYS A 175 9.06 3.45 6.65
CA LYS A 175 8.16 4.16 5.73
C LYS A 175 8.75 4.19 4.33
N VAL A 176 8.62 3.11 3.57
CA VAL A 176 9.09 2.96 2.18
C VAL A 176 8.00 2.37 1.30
N LEU A 177 8.09 2.65 0.01
CA LEU A 177 7.17 2.13 -1.01
C LEU A 177 7.95 1.46 -2.14
N GLY A 178 7.36 0.40 -2.73
CA GLY A 178 7.79 -0.14 -4.00
C GLY A 178 7.47 0.84 -5.14
N ILE A 179 8.32 0.91 -6.16
CA ILE A 179 8.13 1.83 -7.30
C ILE A 179 6.80 1.58 -8.02
N GLY A 180 6.37 0.32 -8.10
CA GLY A 180 5.09 -0.04 -8.72
C GLY A 180 3.92 0.58 -7.97
N ASP A 181 3.94 0.53 -6.64
CA ASP A 181 2.91 1.09 -5.80
C ASP A 181 2.98 2.64 -5.76
N ALA A 182 4.20 3.19 -5.63
CA ALA A 182 4.43 4.63 -5.68
C ALA A 182 3.93 5.28 -6.98
N SER A 183 3.98 4.57 -8.11
CA SER A 183 3.46 5.04 -9.40
C SER A 183 1.94 5.26 -9.42
N GLY A 184 1.23 4.70 -8.45
CA GLY A 184 -0.20 4.96 -8.22
C GLY A 184 -0.48 6.14 -7.29
N MET A 185 0.54 6.75 -6.72
CA MET A 185 0.42 7.96 -5.90
C MET A 185 0.68 9.24 -6.70
N LEU A 186 1.83 9.27 -7.39
CA LEU A 186 2.30 10.39 -8.23
C LEU A 186 3.05 9.85 -9.45
N PRO A 187 3.18 10.66 -10.52
CA PRO A 187 3.96 10.27 -11.68
C PRO A 187 5.42 9.98 -11.35
N ILE A 188 5.93 8.87 -11.87
CA ILE A 188 7.33 8.45 -11.75
C ILE A 188 8.09 8.93 -12.99
N ASP A 189 9.30 9.44 -12.77
CA ASP A 189 10.29 9.68 -13.82
C ASP A 189 11.06 8.37 -14.11
N PRO A 190 10.94 7.78 -15.31
CA PRO A 190 11.60 6.52 -15.63
C PRO A 190 13.13 6.59 -15.58
N ALA A 191 13.72 7.77 -15.79
CA ALA A 191 15.17 7.94 -15.81
C ALA A 191 15.76 7.88 -14.40
N THR A 192 15.11 8.57 -13.45
CA THR A 192 15.53 8.61 -12.05
C THR A 192 14.93 7.47 -11.22
N LYS A 193 13.87 6.84 -11.74
CA LYS A 193 13.07 5.84 -11.05
C LYS A 193 12.53 6.36 -9.70
N ASN A 194 12.21 7.63 -9.65
CA ASN A 194 11.65 8.33 -8.51
C ASN A 194 10.48 9.20 -8.98
N TYR A 195 9.77 9.83 -8.07
CA TYR A 195 8.75 10.81 -8.43
C TYR A 195 9.31 11.90 -9.33
N SER A 196 8.51 12.35 -10.29
CA SER A 196 8.88 13.44 -11.20
C SER A 196 9.07 14.75 -10.44
N ALA A 197 10.32 15.14 -10.23
CA ALA A 197 10.66 16.39 -9.52
C ALA A 197 10.01 17.62 -10.16
N GLY A 198 9.89 17.64 -11.50
CA GLY A 198 9.23 18.73 -12.21
C GLY A 198 7.73 18.82 -11.93
N MET A 199 7.04 17.68 -11.77
CA MET A 199 5.61 17.67 -11.43
C MET A 199 5.39 17.99 -9.96
N ILE A 200 6.26 17.50 -9.06
CA ILE A 200 6.24 17.90 -7.65
C ILE A 200 6.38 19.43 -7.52
N ALA A 201 7.38 20.02 -8.16
CA ALA A 201 7.57 21.47 -8.10
C ALA A 201 6.37 22.29 -8.65
N LYS A 202 5.68 21.78 -9.67
CA LYS A 202 4.43 22.38 -10.17
C LYS A 202 3.31 22.28 -9.14
N PHE A 203 3.17 21.13 -8.47
CA PHE A 203 2.18 20.93 -7.43
C PHE A 203 2.47 21.81 -6.20
N ASP A 204 3.72 21.88 -5.75
CA ASP A 204 4.13 22.77 -4.65
C ASP A 204 3.74 24.22 -4.92
N LYS A 205 4.02 24.70 -6.15
CA LYS A 205 3.63 26.04 -6.57
C LYS A 205 2.11 26.24 -6.59
N LEU A 206 1.35 25.22 -6.99
CA LEU A 206 -0.12 25.26 -7.02
C LEU A 206 -0.70 25.41 -5.61
N VAL A 207 -0.16 24.68 -4.63
CA VAL A 207 -0.69 24.66 -3.25
C VAL A 207 -0.07 25.69 -2.32
N ALA A 208 1.07 26.30 -2.68
CA ALA A 208 1.76 27.30 -1.87
C ALA A 208 0.86 28.44 -1.35
N PRO A 209 -0.12 28.99 -2.10
CA PRO A 209 -1.02 30.02 -1.59
C PRO A 209 -1.91 29.57 -0.42
N LYS A 210 -2.07 28.27 -0.20
CA LYS A 210 -2.85 27.70 0.90
C LYS A 210 -2.09 27.70 2.22
N GLY A 211 -0.75 27.88 2.20
CA GLY A 211 0.06 28.06 3.41
C GLY A 211 0.19 26.81 4.29
N TYR A 212 0.10 25.60 3.72
CA TYR A 212 0.27 24.38 4.50
C TYR A 212 1.70 24.27 5.09
N PRO A 213 1.85 23.65 6.28
CA PRO A 213 3.15 23.58 6.97
C PRO A 213 4.10 22.55 6.36
N TRP A 214 3.67 21.78 5.37
CA TRP A 214 4.44 20.76 4.67
C TRP A 214 4.81 21.21 3.25
N ASN A 215 5.87 20.69 2.72
CA ASN A 215 6.19 20.71 1.30
C ASN A 215 5.95 19.31 0.72
N CYS A 216 5.82 19.15 -0.58
CA CYS A 216 5.45 17.88 -1.23
C CYS A 216 6.41 16.71 -1.01
N LEU A 217 7.24 16.74 -0.01
CA LEU A 217 8.03 15.60 0.45
C LEU A 217 7.28 14.67 1.41
N LEU A 218 5.95 14.77 1.46
CA LEU A 218 5.07 13.83 2.18
C LEU A 218 5.18 12.39 1.68
N TYR A 219 5.88 12.19 0.56
CA TYR A 219 5.98 10.90 -0.10
C TYR A 219 7.34 10.28 0.18
N THR A 220 7.33 9.09 0.71
CA THR A 220 8.55 8.28 0.71
C THR A 220 8.98 8.02 -0.72
N SER A 221 10.24 8.32 -1.00
CA SER A 221 10.85 7.91 -2.26
C SER A 221 10.76 6.39 -2.42
N PRO A 222 10.53 5.87 -3.64
CA PRO A 222 10.61 4.44 -3.90
C PRO A 222 11.91 3.87 -3.36
N SER A 223 11.84 2.72 -2.66
CA SER A 223 13.02 2.10 -2.07
C SER A 223 13.99 1.63 -3.16
N PRO A 224 15.29 1.96 -3.08
CA PRO A 224 16.29 1.41 -4.00
C PRO A 224 16.39 -0.13 -3.96
N ARG A 225 15.90 -0.78 -2.88
CA ARG A 225 15.90 -2.24 -2.72
C ARG A 225 14.95 -2.95 -3.68
N ASP A 226 13.90 -2.29 -4.16
CA ASP A 226 12.98 -2.88 -5.13
C ASP A 226 13.64 -3.18 -6.48
N TYR A 227 14.81 -2.60 -6.75
CA TYR A 227 15.63 -2.89 -7.94
C TYR A 227 16.50 -4.14 -7.81
N ALA A 228 16.80 -4.56 -6.59
CA ALA A 228 17.62 -5.75 -6.36
C ALA A 228 16.82 -7.05 -6.49
N ALA A 229 15.51 -7.00 -6.29
CA ALA A 229 14.63 -8.16 -6.39
C ALA A 229 14.14 -8.47 -7.81
N SER A 230 14.39 -7.58 -8.79
CA SER A 230 13.96 -7.74 -10.20
C SER A 230 15.08 -8.20 -11.14
N ARG A 231 16.18 -8.74 -10.61
CA ARG A 231 17.29 -9.31 -11.40
C ARG A 231 17.41 -10.80 -11.20
#